data_80e0355fbf8bc677b3e0e7013b48523b
#
_entry.id   80e0355fbf8bc677b3e0e7013b48523b
#
_cell.length_a   1.000
_cell.length_b   1.000
_cell.length_c   1.000
_cell.angle_alpha   90.00
_cell.angle_beta   90.00
_cell.angle_gamma   90.00
#
_symmetry.space_group_name_H-M   'P 1'
#
loop_
_entity.id
_entity.type
_entity.pdbx_description
1 polymer ?
#
loop_
_entity_poly.entity_id
_entity_poly.type
_entity_poly.pdbx_seq_one_letter_code
_entity_poly.pdbx_strand_id
1 'polypeptide(L)'
;MKTTKFYIGKIPVIIWGTKSDKAYIYVHGKMSDKESAETFARIAENKGYQTISFDLPEHGERKDENYRCDIWNGISDLHQISSYTFANWKLVSLFACSLGAYFSLQTYKDITFEKCFFLSPIVNMEYLIKNMFQWFHVTEEMLYTKREIPTPIDTLSWDYFQYVKKNPVTRWNSPTYILYGGKDNLQSLQVIENFTKSNSVLLTISEQSEHSFMGKGDDRIIKSWICDNL
;
A
#
# COMPACT_ATOMS: atom_id res chain seq x y z
N MET A 1 -17.01 -12.37 12.48
CA MET A 1 -15.55 -12.15 12.67
C MET A 1 -15.33 -11.30 13.92
N LYS A 2 -14.45 -11.75 14.82
CA LYS A 2 -14.07 -10.99 16.03
C LYS A 2 -13.18 -9.81 15.64
N THR A 3 -13.33 -8.68 16.32
CA THR A 3 -12.49 -7.49 16.14
C THR A 3 -11.99 -6.98 17.49
N THR A 4 -10.77 -6.45 17.50
CA THR A 4 -10.19 -5.77 18.67
C THR A 4 -9.59 -4.46 18.20
N LYS A 5 -10.09 -3.34 18.72
CA LYS A 5 -9.59 -1.98 18.42
C LYS A 5 -8.68 -1.50 19.56
N PHE A 6 -7.54 -0.92 19.20
CA PHE A 6 -6.56 -0.39 20.17
C PHE A 6 -5.58 0.56 19.45
N TYR A 7 -4.55 1.03 20.16
CA TYR A 7 -3.52 1.90 19.60
C TYR A 7 -2.13 1.28 19.75
N ILE A 8 -1.31 1.38 18.70
CA ILE A 8 0.15 1.16 18.77
C ILE A 8 0.80 2.54 18.76
N GLY A 9 1.31 2.98 19.93
CA GLY A 9 1.68 4.38 20.09
C GLY A 9 0.46 5.30 19.88
N LYS A 10 0.48 6.11 18.82
CA LYS A 10 -0.64 6.95 18.39
C LYS A 10 -1.43 6.39 17.20
N ILE A 11 -1.04 5.26 16.67
CA ILE A 11 -1.62 4.67 15.47
C ILE A 11 -2.86 3.86 15.86
N PRO A 12 -4.07 4.21 15.37
CA PRO A 12 -5.28 3.43 15.61
C PRO A 12 -5.24 2.14 14.78
N VAL A 13 -5.53 1.01 15.44
CA VAL A 13 -5.35 -0.34 14.90
C VAL A 13 -6.59 -1.18 15.11
N ILE A 14 -6.89 -2.06 14.17
CA ILE A 14 -7.86 -3.15 14.33
C ILE A 14 -7.14 -4.49 14.10
N ILE A 15 -7.28 -5.41 15.04
CA ILE A 15 -7.02 -6.84 14.79
C ILE A 15 -8.35 -7.51 14.48
N TRP A 16 -8.39 -8.18 13.33
CA TRP A 16 -9.54 -8.92 12.82
C TRP A 16 -9.28 -10.42 12.96
N GLY A 17 -10.34 -11.15 13.28
CA GLY A 17 -10.32 -12.61 13.30
C GLY A 17 -10.03 -13.22 14.68
N THR A 18 -10.21 -14.53 14.77
CA THR A 18 -9.94 -15.33 15.96
C THR A 18 -8.41 -15.49 16.16
N LYS A 19 -7.99 -15.69 17.41
CA LYS A 19 -6.56 -15.82 17.76
C LYS A 19 -5.86 -16.87 16.89
N SER A 20 -4.73 -16.50 16.32
CA SER A 20 -3.90 -17.31 15.44
C SER A 20 -2.41 -16.99 15.66
N ASP A 21 -1.53 -17.90 15.24
CA ASP A 21 -0.08 -17.67 15.14
C ASP A 21 0.32 -17.02 13.81
N LYS A 22 -0.66 -16.76 12.92
CA LYS A 22 -0.46 -16.21 11.57
C LYS A 22 -1.21 -14.91 11.43
N ALA A 23 -0.57 -13.90 10.83
CA ALA A 23 -1.23 -12.62 10.56
C ALA A 23 -0.84 -12.01 9.22
N TYR A 24 -1.77 -11.22 8.68
CA TYR A 24 -1.51 -10.25 7.62
C TYR A 24 -1.40 -8.86 8.22
N ILE A 25 -0.36 -8.11 7.86
CA ILE A 25 -0.39 -6.65 7.94
C ILE A 25 -1.17 -6.15 6.74
N TYR A 26 -2.21 -5.36 6.96
CA TYR A 26 -3.00 -4.74 5.90
C TYR A 26 -2.73 -3.24 5.86
N VAL A 27 -2.19 -2.76 4.73
CA VAL A 27 -1.86 -1.36 4.50
C VAL A 27 -2.77 -0.81 3.41
N HIS A 28 -3.69 0.06 3.79
CA HIS A 28 -4.64 0.66 2.86
C HIS A 28 -3.99 1.67 1.91
N GLY A 29 -4.69 2.05 0.85
CA GLY A 29 -4.29 3.08 -0.09
C GLY A 29 -4.73 4.49 0.32
N LYS A 30 -4.38 5.49 -0.50
CA LYS A 30 -4.85 6.86 -0.31
C LYS A 30 -6.38 6.92 -0.36
N MET A 31 -6.98 7.84 0.41
CA MET A 31 -8.43 8.04 0.54
C MET A 31 -9.19 6.84 1.13
N SER A 32 -8.51 5.96 1.84
CA SER A 32 -9.08 4.78 2.52
C SER A 32 -8.77 4.83 4.02
N ASP A 33 -9.07 3.76 4.74
CA ASP A 33 -8.86 3.64 6.18
C ASP A 33 -8.63 2.18 6.59
N LYS A 34 -8.41 1.93 7.88
CA LYS A 34 -8.19 0.60 8.44
C LYS A 34 -9.40 -0.33 8.33
N GLU A 35 -10.61 0.24 8.25
CA GLU A 35 -11.86 -0.51 8.09
C GLU A 35 -11.97 -1.19 6.72
N SER A 36 -11.30 -0.66 5.70
CA SER A 36 -11.26 -1.25 4.35
C SER A 36 -10.67 -2.67 4.31
N ALA A 37 -9.97 -3.09 5.35
CA ALA A 37 -9.45 -4.44 5.50
C ALA A 37 -10.54 -5.52 5.69
N GLU A 38 -11.78 -5.16 6.02
CA GLU A 38 -12.81 -6.12 6.47
C GLU A 38 -13.02 -7.28 5.49
N THR A 39 -13.14 -6.98 4.20
CA THR A 39 -13.38 -8.02 3.19
C THR A 39 -12.21 -8.99 3.10
N PHE A 40 -10.98 -8.48 3.06
CA PHE A 40 -9.78 -9.29 3.07
C PHE A 40 -9.68 -10.13 4.36
N ALA A 41 -9.91 -9.49 5.50
CA ALA A 41 -9.80 -10.12 6.81
C ALA A 41 -10.79 -11.29 6.98
N ARG A 42 -12.02 -11.18 6.44
CA ARG A 42 -12.99 -12.29 6.44
C ARG A 42 -12.48 -13.49 5.64
N ILE A 43 -11.86 -13.26 4.50
CA ILE A 43 -11.30 -14.35 3.68
C ILE A 43 -10.07 -14.95 4.37
N ALA A 44 -9.18 -14.12 4.92
CA ALA A 44 -7.98 -14.54 5.62
C ALA A 44 -8.29 -15.35 6.89
N GLU A 45 -9.33 -14.97 7.65
CA GLU A 45 -9.78 -15.72 8.83
C GLU A 45 -10.17 -17.16 8.47
N ASN A 46 -10.86 -17.38 7.33
CA ASN A 46 -11.22 -18.72 6.87
C ASN A 46 -10.01 -19.61 6.53
N LYS A 47 -8.83 -19.00 6.34
CA LYS A 47 -7.54 -19.67 6.13
C LYS A 47 -6.68 -19.70 7.40
N GLY A 48 -7.24 -19.29 8.52
CA GLY A 48 -6.56 -19.31 9.82
C GLY A 48 -5.60 -18.16 10.08
N TYR A 49 -5.77 -17.03 9.40
CA TYR A 49 -4.99 -15.82 9.64
C TYR A 49 -5.80 -14.77 10.41
N GLN A 50 -5.14 -14.03 11.29
CA GLN A 50 -5.61 -12.73 11.72
C GLN A 50 -5.20 -11.66 10.69
N THR A 51 -5.86 -10.52 10.72
CA THR A 51 -5.42 -9.34 9.95
C THR A 51 -5.24 -8.19 10.92
N ILE A 52 -4.13 -7.48 10.85
CA ILE A 52 -3.88 -6.22 11.54
C ILE A 52 -3.94 -5.09 10.53
N SER A 53 -4.89 -4.18 10.69
CA SER A 53 -5.05 -2.98 9.86
C SER A 53 -4.94 -1.73 10.71
N PHE A 54 -4.50 -0.63 10.12
CA PHE A 54 -4.25 0.64 10.82
C PHE A 54 -4.46 1.81 9.87
N ASP A 55 -4.71 2.99 10.42
CA ASP A 55 -4.83 4.21 9.62
C ASP A 55 -3.46 4.79 9.32
N LEU A 56 -3.18 5.03 8.04
CA LEU A 56 -2.05 5.84 7.59
C LEU A 56 -2.17 7.29 8.11
N PRO A 57 -1.07 8.07 8.15
CA PRO A 57 -1.15 9.49 8.46
C PRO A 57 -2.20 10.21 7.59
N GLU A 58 -2.93 11.16 8.15
CA GLU A 58 -4.02 11.93 7.49
C GLU A 58 -5.21 11.08 6.98
N HIS A 59 -5.36 9.83 7.45
CA HIS A 59 -6.47 8.95 7.07
C HIS A 59 -7.25 8.45 8.28
N GLY A 60 -8.48 8.02 8.04
CA GLY A 60 -9.35 7.43 9.05
C GLY A 60 -9.50 8.31 10.30
N GLU A 61 -9.18 7.79 11.48
CA GLU A 61 -9.22 8.53 12.74
C GLU A 61 -8.12 9.61 12.86
N ARG A 62 -7.12 9.59 11.97
CA ARG A 62 -5.95 10.49 11.97
C ARG A 62 -6.06 11.65 10.98
N LYS A 63 -7.21 11.81 10.31
CA LYS A 63 -7.43 12.81 9.24
C LYS A 63 -7.17 14.26 9.68
N ASP A 64 -7.34 14.57 10.96
CA ASP A 64 -7.18 15.91 11.51
C ASP A 64 -5.87 16.05 12.32
N GLU A 65 -4.97 15.05 12.28
CA GLU A 65 -3.66 15.12 12.91
C GLU A 65 -2.72 16.04 12.11
N ASN A 66 -1.89 16.81 12.84
CA ASN A 66 -0.76 17.51 12.22
C ASN A 66 0.42 16.53 12.03
N TYR A 67 0.19 15.49 11.23
CA TYR A 67 1.14 14.41 10.93
C TYR A 67 0.93 13.94 9.50
N ARG A 68 1.69 14.52 8.56
CA ARG A 68 1.47 14.40 7.11
C ARG A 68 1.60 12.97 6.59
N CYS A 69 0.79 12.64 5.60
CA CYS A 69 0.91 11.38 4.84
C CYS A 69 2.05 11.48 3.82
N ASP A 70 3.27 11.47 4.31
CA ASP A 70 4.48 11.45 3.51
C ASP A 70 5.29 10.16 3.75
N ILE A 71 6.37 9.99 3.00
CA ILE A 71 7.18 8.76 3.06
C ILE A 71 7.86 8.56 4.42
N TRP A 72 8.31 9.63 5.08
CA TRP A 72 9.02 9.52 6.35
C TRP A 72 8.10 9.08 7.47
N ASN A 73 6.92 9.68 7.55
CA ASN A 73 5.89 9.34 8.53
C ASN A 73 5.30 7.95 8.23
N GLY A 74 5.05 7.64 6.95
CA GLY A 74 4.62 6.31 6.53
C GLY A 74 5.60 5.21 6.94
N ILE A 75 6.90 5.39 6.65
CA ILE A 75 7.96 4.44 7.07
C ILE A 75 8.00 4.30 8.60
N SER A 76 7.95 5.41 9.33
CA SER A 76 7.97 5.41 10.80
C SER A 76 6.81 4.59 11.39
N ASP A 77 5.61 4.79 10.86
CA ASP A 77 4.42 4.07 11.32
C ASP A 77 4.49 2.58 10.95
N LEU A 78 4.88 2.27 9.72
CA LEU A 78 5.00 0.88 9.29
C LEU A 78 6.05 0.11 10.11
N HIS A 79 7.13 0.74 10.53
CA HIS A 79 8.10 0.14 11.47
C HIS A 79 7.47 -0.16 12.84
N GLN A 80 6.65 0.73 13.40
CA GLN A 80 5.96 0.47 14.65
C GLN A 80 4.98 -0.71 14.53
N ILE A 81 4.18 -0.73 13.46
CA ILE A 81 3.23 -1.80 13.17
C ILE A 81 3.95 -3.14 12.97
N SER A 82 5.01 -3.17 12.17
CA SER A 82 5.74 -4.42 11.93
C SER A 82 6.46 -4.93 13.20
N SER A 83 7.04 -4.05 13.99
CA SER A 83 7.67 -4.41 15.27
C SER A 83 6.65 -5.07 16.21
N TYR A 84 5.47 -4.49 16.33
CA TYR A 84 4.39 -5.09 17.12
C TYR A 84 3.95 -6.42 16.51
N THR A 85 3.78 -6.49 15.19
CA THR A 85 3.28 -7.69 14.53
C THR A 85 4.26 -8.85 14.65
N PHE A 86 5.53 -8.64 14.36
CA PHE A 86 6.56 -9.70 14.48
C PHE A 86 6.78 -10.16 15.93
N ALA A 87 6.50 -9.32 16.92
CA ALA A 87 6.55 -9.73 18.33
C ALA A 87 5.37 -10.63 18.78
N ASN A 88 4.24 -10.58 18.05
CA ASN A 88 3.00 -11.24 18.47
C ASN A 88 2.57 -12.43 17.57
N TRP A 89 3.11 -12.54 16.35
CA TRP A 89 2.77 -13.62 15.41
C TRP A 89 4.03 -14.30 14.87
N LYS A 90 3.95 -15.62 14.67
CA LYS A 90 5.07 -16.42 14.15
C LYS A 90 5.23 -16.30 12.63
N LEU A 91 4.11 -16.25 11.92
CA LEU A 91 4.06 -16.12 10.46
C LEU A 91 3.38 -14.82 10.10
N VAL A 92 4.11 -13.95 9.42
CA VAL A 92 3.61 -12.63 9.02
C VAL A 92 3.63 -12.50 7.50
N SER A 93 2.50 -12.11 6.97
CA SER A 93 2.26 -11.83 5.56
C SER A 93 1.80 -10.37 5.39
N LEU A 94 1.76 -9.89 4.16
CA LEU A 94 1.44 -8.49 3.85
C LEU A 94 0.32 -8.41 2.81
N PHE A 95 -0.64 -7.53 3.04
CA PHE A 95 -1.55 -7.03 2.01
C PHE A 95 -1.40 -5.52 1.93
N ALA A 96 -1.19 -4.97 0.75
CA ALA A 96 -1.04 -3.52 0.60
C ALA A 96 -1.68 -3.00 -0.69
N CYS A 97 -2.29 -1.80 -0.60
CA CYS A 97 -2.94 -1.13 -1.71
C CYS A 97 -2.20 0.13 -2.11
N SER A 98 -2.04 0.38 -3.41
CA SER A 98 -1.64 1.67 -3.98
C SER A 98 -0.47 2.33 -3.25
N LEU A 99 -0.69 3.49 -2.61
CA LEU A 99 0.29 4.20 -1.79
C LEU A 99 0.83 3.35 -0.63
N GLY A 100 -0.05 2.56 0.01
CA GLY A 100 0.35 1.63 1.07
C GLY A 100 1.34 0.58 0.59
N ALA A 101 1.24 0.13 -0.67
CA ALA A 101 2.23 -0.76 -1.27
C ALA A 101 3.57 -0.05 -1.44
N TYR A 102 3.59 1.21 -1.89
CA TYR A 102 4.83 1.98 -2.00
C TYR A 102 5.53 2.18 -0.64
N PHE A 103 4.77 2.56 0.39
CA PHE A 103 5.34 2.68 1.74
C PHE A 103 5.88 1.34 2.24
N SER A 104 5.17 0.25 1.98
CA SER A 104 5.62 -1.10 2.33
C SER A 104 6.91 -1.49 1.60
N LEU A 105 7.01 -1.22 0.30
CA LEU A 105 8.21 -1.50 -0.51
C LEU A 105 9.44 -0.73 -0.01
N GLN A 106 9.25 0.50 0.48
CA GLN A 106 10.33 1.30 1.05
C GLN A 106 10.73 0.85 2.46
N THR A 107 9.73 0.52 3.30
CA THR A 107 9.95 0.15 4.70
C THR A 107 10.53 -1.26 4.83
N TYR A 108 10.03 -2.21 4.05
CA TYR A 108 10.24 -3.63 4.25
C TYR A 108 11.19 -4.28 3.23
N LYS A 109 11.98 -3.49 2.52
CA LYS A 109 12.92 -3.96 1.48
C LYS A 109 13.89 -5.06 1.94
N ASP A 110 14.21 -5.09 3.23
CA ASP A 110 15.12 -6.05 3.85
C ASP A 110 14.38 -7.11 4.70
N ILE A 111 13.04 -7.11 4.66
CA ILE A 111 12.19 -8.11 5.35
C ILE A 111 11.63 -9.08 4.30
N THR A 112 11.60 -10.36 4.64
CA THR A 112 10.92 -11.38 3.83
C THR A 112 9.63 -11.80 4.55
N PHE A 113 8.49 -11.52 3.92
CA PHE A 113 7.18 -12.02 4.34
C PHE A 113 6.92 -13.41 3.78
N GLU A 114 6.08 -14.17 4.46
CA GLU A 114 5.59 -15.47 3.98
C GLU A 114 4.92 -15.34 2.60
N LYS A 115 4.07 -14.33 2.45
CA LYS A 115 3.32 -14.04 1.23
C LYS A 115 2.89 -12.57 1.21
N CYS A 116 2.89 -11.96 0.03
CA CYS A 116 2.40 -10.60 -0.17
C CYS A 116 1.31 -10.53 -1.23
N PHE A 117 0.33 -9.66 -1.00
CA PHE A 117 -0.70 -9.28 -1.95
C PHE A 117 -0.62 -7.78 -2.19
N PHE A 118 -0.48 -7.37 -3.42
CA PHE A 118 -0.50 -5.95 -3.80
C PHE A 118 -1.66 -5.67 -4.77
N LEU A 119 -2.58 -4.83 -4.33
CA LEU A 119 -3.70 -4.35 -5.16
C LEU A 119 -3.34 -2.98 -5.74
N SER A 120 -3.30 -2.85 -7.05
CA SER A 120 -2.91 -1.63 -7.78
C SER A 120 -1.68 -0.93 -7.17
N PRO A 121 -0.54 -1.61 -6.99
CA PRO A 121 0.57 -1.02 -6.25
C PRO A 121 1.21 0.16 -6.98
N ILE A 122 1.60 1.19 -6.24
CA ILE A 122 2.58 2.16 -6.73
C ILE A 122 3.96 1.54 -6.51
N VAL A 123 4.58 1.05 -7.58
CA VAL A 123 5.94 0.46 -7.52
C VAL A 123 7.01 1.46 -7.95
N ASN A 124 6.62 2.53 -8.64
CA ASN A 124 7.51 3.60 -9.07
C ASN A 124 6.87 4.97 -8.80
N MET A 125 7.20 5.56 -7.66
CA MET A 125 6.68 6.86 -7.26
C MET A 125 7.26 8.01 -8.10
N GLU A 126 8.50 7.88 -8.60
CA GLU A 126 9.07 8.89 -9.49
C GLU A 126 8.27 9.00 -10.79
N TYR A 127 7.86 7.85 -11.35
CA TYR A 127 6.98 7.81 -12.53
C TYR A 127 5.66 8.54 -12.26
N LEU A 128 5.02 8.28 -11.11
CA LEU A 128 3.77 8.95 -10.74
C LEU A 128 3.96 10.47 -10.60
N ILE A 129 5.00 10.92 -9.89
CA ILE A 129 5.27 12.35 -9.71
C ILE A 129 5.53 13.03 -11.06
N LYS A 130 6.26 12.38 -11.96
CA LYS A 130 6.50 12.91 -13.32
C LYS A 130 5.23 12.99 -14.15
N ASN A 131 4.31 12.02 -14.01
CA ASN A 131 2.99 12.11 -14.62
C ASN A 131 2.19 13.28 -14.04
N MET A 132 2.22 13.52 -12.73
CA MET A 132 1.59 14.68 -12.11
C MET A 132 2.19 15.98 -12.61
N PHE A 133 3.50 16.06 -12.89
CA PHE A 133 4.08 17.23 -13.53
C PHE A 133 3.43 17.53 -14.89
N GLN A 134 3.21 16.50 -15.69
CA GLN A 134 2.55 16.64 -17.00
C GLN A 134 1.08 17.04 -16.84
N TRP A 135 0.34 16.36 -15.98
CA TRP A 135 -1.10 16.61 -15.78
C TRP A 135 -1.42 18.01 -15.25
N PHE A 136 -0.53 18.56 -14.42
CA PHE A 136 -0.74 19.84 -13.76
C PHE A 136 0.18 20.96 -14.26
N HIS A 137 0.89 20.72 -15.38
CA HIS A 137 1.80 21.70 -15.99
C HIS A 137 2.84 22.24 -15.00
N VAL A 138 3.37 21.37 -14.13
CA VAL A 138 4.44 21.69 -13.19
C VAL A 138 5.77 21.28 -13.80
N THR A 139 6.80 22.14 -13.65
CA THR A 139 8.18 21.79 -14.01
C THR A 139 9.01 21.47 -12.75
N GLU A 140 10.12 20.75 -12.92
CA GLU A 140 11.06 20.47 -11.82
C GLU A 140 11.60 21.79 -11.24
N GLU A 141 11.87 22.80 -12.07
CA GLU A 141 12.31 24.14 -11.66
C GLU A 141 11.25 24.87 -10.82
N MET A 142 9.98 24.80 -11.24
CA MET A 142 8.88 25.38 -10.47
C MET A 142 8.77 24.73 -9.08
N LEU A 143 8.87 23.40 -9.02
CA LEU A 143 8.81 22.67 -7.75
C LEU A 143 10.04 22.96 -6.88
N TYR A 144 11.24 23.07 -7.47
CA TYR A 144 12.45 23.48 -6.75
C TYR A 144 12.27 24.86 -6.10
N THR A 145 11.75 25.82 -6.86
CA THR A 145 11.59 27.22 -6.40
C THR A 145 10.52 27.34 -5.32
N LYS A 146 9.36 26.69 -5.53
CA LYS A 146 8.19 26.82 -4.64
C LYS A 146 8.26 25.87 -3.43
N ARG A 147 9.10 24.84 -3.49
CA ARG A 147 9.23 23.73 -2.53
C ARG A 147 8.00 22.83 -2.42
N GLU A 148 6.81 23.39 -2.45
CA GLU A 148 5.53 22.67 -2.43
C GLU A 148 4.56 23.28 -3.44
N ILE A 149 3.83 22.42 -4.15
CA ILE A 149 2.78 22.82 -5.10
C ILE A 149 1.57 21.93 -4.87
N PRO A 150 0.47 22.47 -4.31
CA PRO A 150 -0.79 21.75 -4.17
C PRO A 150 -1.35 21.37 -5.55
N THR A 151 -1.88 20.15 -5.68
CA THR A 151 -2.59 19.65 -6.85
C THR A 151 -3.90 18.99 -6.42
N PRO A 152 -4.85 18.73 -7.34
CA PRO A 152 -6.07 18.01 -7.02
C PRO A 152 -5.86 16.58 -6.50
N ILE A 153 -4.71 15.95 -6.78
CA ILE A 153 -4.40 14.58 -6.34
C ILE A 153 -3.64 14.60 -5.02
N ASP A 154 -2.59 15.43 -4.94
CA ASP A 154 -1.73 15.55 -3.77
C ASP A 154 -0.87 16.82 -3.84
N THR A 155 -0.24 17.21 -2.73
CA THR A 155 0.77 18.26 -2.74
C THR A 155 2.10 17.69 -3.24
N LEU A 156 2.57 18.17 -4.37
CA LEU A 156 3.93 17.91 -4.84
C LEU A 156 4.94 18.57 -3.90
N SER A 157 5.88 17.81 -3.38
CA SER A 157 6.95 18.29 -2.51
C SER A 157 8.30 18.06 -3.16
N TRP A 158 9.16 19.09 -3.16
CA TRP A 158 10.52 18.98 -3.67
C TRP A 158 11.33 17.94 -2.89
N ASP A 159 11.23 17.97 -1.57
CA ASP A 159 12.01 17.05 -0.72
C ASP A 159 11.58 15.61 -0.91
N TYR A 160 10.26 15.36 -1.04
CA TYR A 160 9.75 14.04 -1.34
C TYR A 160 10.20 13.57 -2.74
N PHE A 161 10.14 14.45 -3.75
CA PHE A 161 10.62 14.11 -5.10
C PHE A 161 12.12 13.77 -5.11
N GLN A 162 12.95 14.52 -4.38
CA GLN A 162 14.39 14.22 -4.25
C GLN A 162 14.62 12.90 -3.50
N TYR A 163 13.83 12.62 -2.46
CA TYR A 163 13.89 11.34 -1.76
C TYR A 163 13.61 10.17 -2.72
N VAL A 164 12.53 10.27 -3.49
CA VAL A 164 12.11 9.23 -4.44
C VAL A 164 13.17 8.96 -5.51
N LYS A 165 13.78 10.01 -6.09
CA LYS A 165 14.89 9.88 -7.07
C LYS A 165 16.10 9.16 -6.49
N LYS A 166 16.39 9.35 -5.21
CA LYS A 166 17.54 8.74 -4.51
C LYS A 166 17.26 7.34 -3.98
N ASN A 167 15.99 7.00 -3.81
CA ASN A 167 15.55 5.74 -3.22
C ASN A 167 14.57 4.98 -4.14
N PRO A 168 14.96 4.61 -5.36
CA PRO A 168 14.10 3.81 -6.22
C PRO A 168 13.85 2.43 -5.61
N VAL A 169 12.68 1.86 -5.87
CA VAL A 169 12.39 0.47 -5.52
C VAL A 169 13.12 -0.43 -6.51
N THR A 170 14.23 -1.02 -6.09
CA THR A 170 15.10 -1.85 -6.95
C THR A 170 15.00 -3.34 -6.64
N ARG A 171 14.56 -3.70 -5.43
CA ARG A 171 14.54 -5.06 -4.92
C ARG A 171 13.36 -5.30 -3.99
N TRP A 172 12.72 -6.46 -4.17
CA TRP A 172 11.71 -6.98 -3.28
C TRP A 172 11.88 -8.50 -3.14
N ASN A 173 12.04 -9.00 -1.93
CA ASN A 173 12.44 -10.40 -1.70
C ASN A 173 11.29 -11.33 -1.32
N SER A 174 10.07 -10.80 -1.14
CA SER A 174 8.92 -11.60 -0.70
C SER A 174 8.13 -12.14 -1.89
N PRO A 175 7.66 -13.40 -1.84
CA PRO A 175 6.73 -13.94 -2.83
C PRO A 175 5.47 -13.07 -2.89
N THR A 176 5.14 -12.54 -4.07
CA THR A 176 4.11 -11.51 -4.20
C THR A 176 3.13 -11.81 -5.33
N TYR A 177 1.86 -11.60 -5.04
CA TYR A 177 0.76 -11.57 -6.00
C TYR A 177 0.36 -10.13 -6.23
N ILE A 178 0.28 -9.71 -7.49
CA ILE A 178 -0.22 -8.39 -7.89
C ILE A 178 -1.54 -8.56 -8.64
N LEU A 179 -2.56 -7.79 -8.25
CA LEU A 179 -3.72 -7.51 -9.08
C LEU A 179 -3.62 -6.10 -9.61
N TYR A 180 -3.57 -5.97 -10.94
CA TYR A 180 -3.40 -4.71 -11.66
C TYR A 180 -4.61 -4.43 -12.55
N GLY A 181 -5.07 -3.18 -12.53
CA GLY A 181 -6.13 -2.70 -13.42
C GLY A 181 -5.58 -2.32 -14.79
N GLY A 182 -6.08 -2.95 -15.86
CA GLY A 182 -5.61 -2.68 -17.23
C GLY A 182 -5.84 -1.24 -17.70
N LYS A 183 -6.73 -0.50 -17.01
CA LYS A 183 -6.97 0.94 -17.23
C LYS A 183 -6.33 1.84 -16.17
N ASP A 184 -5.37 1.32 -15.42
CA ASP A 184 -4.63 2.10 -14.42
C ASP A 184 -3.85 3.22 -15.11
N ASN A 185 -4.09 4.45 -14.66
CA ASN A 185 -3.45 5.66 -15.18
C ASN A 185 -2.32 6.20 -14.27
N LEU A 186 -2.14 5.62 -13.07
CA LEU A 186 -1.10 6.03 -12.12
C LEU A 186 0.22 5.29 -12.36
N GLN A 187 0.13 4.01 -12.71
CA GLN A 187 1.28 3.17 -13.07
C GLN A 187 0.99 2.50 -14.41
N SER A 188 1.82 2.69 -15.42
CA SER A 188 1.63 1.96 -16.68
C SER A 188 1.92 0.47 -16.50
N LEU A 189 1.32 -0.36 -17.37
CA LEU A 189 1.60 -1.80 -17.38
C LEU A 189 3.11 -2.08 -17.52
N GLN A 190 3.83 -1.33 -18.34
CA GLN A 190 5.27 -1.47 -18.51
C GLN A 190 6.04 -1.24 -17.19
N VAL A 191 5.60 -0.30 -16.35
CA VAL A 191 6.22 -0.04 -15.03
C VAL A 191 6.00 -1.25 -14.12
N ILE A 192 4.80 -1.80 -14.10
CA ILE A 192 4.47 -2.99 -13.30
C ILE A 192 5.26 -4.21 -13.80
N GLU A 193 5.29 -4.46 -15.11
CA GLU A 193 6.05 -5.57 -15.71
C GLU A 193 7.55 -5.47 -15.41
N ASN A 194 8.14 -4.27 -15.44
CA ASN A 194 9.55 -4.10 -15.09
C ASN A 194 9.80 -4.48 -13.62
N PHE A 195 8.89 -4.14 -12.73
CA PHE A 195 8.95 -4.58 -11.33
C PHE A 195 8.83 -6.09 -11.20
N THR A 196 7.91 -6.73 -11.94
CA THR A 196 7.73 -8.20 -11.87
C THR A 196 8.95 -8.97 -12.38
N LYS A 197 9.60 -8.50 -13.45
CA LYS A 197 10.79 -9.15 -14.03
C LYS A 197 11.97 -9.23 -13.08
N SER A 198 12.08 -8.28 -12.16
CA SER A 198 13.20 -8.17 -11.21
C SER A 198 12.91 -8.83 -9.86
N ASN A 199 11.69 -9.35 -9.66
CA ASN A 199 11.24 -9.83 -8.36
C ASN A 199 10.38 -11.10 -8.49
N SER A 200 10.20 -11.86 -7.41
CA SER A 200 9.34 -13.06 -7.39
C SER A 200 7.86 -12.65 -7.30
N VAL A 201 7.26 -12.32 -8.45
CA VAL A 201 5.91 -11.76 -8.54
C VAL A 201 5.05 -12.50 -9.56
N LEU A 202 3.81 -12.82 -9.17
CA LEU A 202 2.75 -13.28 -10.05
C LEU A 202 1.79 -12.13 -10.33
N LEU A 203 1.68 -11.72 -11.59
CA LEU A 203 0.85 -10.62 -12.04
C LEU A 203 -0.47 -11.15 -12.60
N THR A 204 -1.58 -10.63 -12.07
CA THR A 204 -2.93 -10.79 -12.63
C THR A 204 -3.41 -9.43 -13.13
N ILE A 205 -3.91 -9.39 -14.36
CA ILE A 205 -4.42 -8.17 -14.99
C ILE A 205 -5.94 -8.27 -15.11
N SER A 206 -6.65 -7.28 -14.59
CA SER A 206 -8.07 -7.06 -14.84
C SER A 206 -8.22 -5.99 -15.92
N GLU A 207 -8.41 -6.41 -17.16
CA GLU A 207 -8.37 -5.56 -18.37
C GLU A 207 -9.28 -4.33 -18.32
N GLN A 208 -10.43 -4.42 -17.63
CA GLN A 208 -11.44 -3.37 -17.59
C GLN A 208 -11.39 -2.52 -16.31
N SER A 209 -10.63 -2.94 -15.30
CA SER A 209 -10.53 -2.23 -14.03
C SER A 209 -9.59 -1.05 -14.11
N GLU A 210 -9.96 0.02 -13.42
CA GLU A 210 -9.11 1.19 -13.18
C GLU A 210 -8.24 0.98 -11.94
N HIS A 211 -7.35 1.94 -11.65
CA HIS A 211 -6.49 1.92 -10.46
C HIS A 211 -7.27 1.71 -9.16
N SER A 212 -8.41 2.38 -9.02
CA SER A 212 -9.21 2.35 -7.79
C SER A 212 -9.94 1.04 -7.53
N PHE A 213 -10.14 0.20 -8.56
CA PHE A 213 -10.99 -1.00 -8.48
C PHE A 213 -12.39 -0.73 -7.89
N MET A 214 -13.00 0.40 -8.29
CA MET A 214 -14.34 0.83 -7.85
C MET A 214 -15.40 0.63 -8.93
N GLY A 215 -15.07 -0.01 -10.04
CA GLY A 215 -15.97 -0.31 -11.13
C GLY A 215 -16.97 -1.41 -10.78
N LYS A 216 -18.02 -1.52 -11.60
CA LYS A 216 -19.04 -2.56 -11.42
C LYS A 216 -18.43 -3.95 -11.57
N GLY A 217 -18.42 -4.72 -10.50
CA GLY A 217 -17.91 -6.10 -10.46
C GLY A 217 -16.46 -6.23 -9.99
N ASP A 218 -15.74 -5.12 -9.78
CA ASP A 218 -14.35 -5.14 -9.30
C ASP A 218 -14.22 -5.79 -7.92
N ASP A 219 -15.21 -5.61 -7.04
CA ASP A 219 -15.26 -6.28 -5.75
C ASP A 219 -15.25 -7.81 -5.87
N ARG A 220 -15.90 -8.35 -6.90
CA ARG A 220 -15.92 -9.79 -7.19
C ARG A 220 -14.55 -10.25 -7.73
N ILE A 221 -13.93 -9.46 -8.59
CA ILE A 221 -12.60 -9.74 -9.13
C ILE A 221 -11.58 -9.78 -7.99
N ILE A 222 -11.59 -8.77 -7.11
CA ILE A 222 -10.68 -8.72 -5.94
C ILE A 222 -10.89 -9.95 -5.04
N LYS A 223 -12.14 -10.28 -4.71
CA LYS A 223 -12.45 -11.44 -3.85
C LYS A 223 -11.99 -12.76 -4.48
N SER A 224 -12.24 -12.98 -5.78
CA SER A 224 -11.77 -14.18 -6.48
C SER A 224 -10.26 -14.25 -6.44
N TRP A 225 -9.58 -13.19 -6.82
CA TRP A 225 -8.11 -13.13 -6.82
C TRP A 225 -7.52 -13.41 -5.44
N ILE A 226 -8.11 -12.87 -4.37
CA ILE A 226 -7.66 -13.17 -2.99
C ILE A 226 -7.89 -14.66 -2.69
N CYS A 227 -9.08 -15.20 -2.96
CA CYS A 227 -9.40 -16.61 -2.66
C CYS A 227 -8.53 -17.61 -3.40
N ASP A 228 -8.19 -17.30 -4.66
CA ASP A 228 -7.40 -18.18 -5.53
C ASP A 228 -5.92 -18.24 -5.13
N ASN A 229 -5.43 -17.21 -4.44
CA ASN A 229 -4.00 -17.08 -4.12
C ASN A 229 -3.70 -17.12 -2.61
N LEU A 230 -4.69 -17.05 -1.73
CA LEU A 230 -4.52 -17.10 -0.29
C LEU A 230 -4.47 -18.56 0.19
#